data_6387a1da6c10b9ae46e6661fe9dde432
#
_entry.id   6387a1da6c10b9ae46e6661fe9dde432
#
_cell.length_a   1.000
_cell.length_b   1.000
_cell.length_c   1.000
_cell.angle_alpha   90.00
_cell.angle_beta   90.00
_cell.angle_gamma   90.00
#
_symmetry.space_group_name_H-M   'P 1'
#
loop_
_entity.id
_entity.type
_entity.pdbx_description
1 polymer ?
#
loop_
_entity_poly.entity_id
_entity_poly.type
_entity_poly.pdbx_seq_one_letter_code
_entity_poly.pdbx_strand_id
1 'polypeptide(L)'
;MNENPQRPQMTTADSSSHPPHNAHVILVVDDALDSLRMLCDALAAEGYVVLAARDADEALQRFALTVPDGVLLDAVMPGMDGFTLCRTLKATPAWAHVPVVFMTGLSDTDQIIRGFASGGVDYVVKPLRIPEVLVRLATHVRNARATRQAQEAVDVAGLGVVVLDGQGRVAWRSPQASRWLEEAFADQPFPLEAAGDWLAGARQPDQHGKADQPGQADQEGQPAPQDLALALADGRQLLARHMGASGLGESMVLLSHEAPQTPAARRLQQVALTPRETEVLSWLSKGKTNRDIADILGMSPRTVNKHLEHIFEKLGVETRTAAAAVAGQLLQAGSP
;
A
#
# COMPACT_ATOMS: atom_id res chain seq x y z
N MET A 1 -37.80 -70.75 16.54
CA MET A 1 -38.35 -69.58 17.16
C MET A 1 -37.22 -68.92 17.94
N ASN A 2 -36.65 -67.96 17.36
CA ASN A 2 -35.55 -67.24 18.00
C ASN A 2 -35.71 -65.72 17.64
N GLU A 3 -36.38 -65.03 18.53
CA GLU A 3 -36.55 -63.58 18.47
C GLU A 3 -35.29 -62.92 18.97
N ASN A 4 -34.68 -62.10 18.10
CA ASN A 4 -33.52 -61.33 18.36
C ASN A 4 -34.01 -59.87 18.72
N PRO A 5 -33.78 -59.35 19.93
CA PRO A 5 -34.20 -57.96 20.26
C PRO A 5 -33.22 -56.95 19.62
N GLN A 6 -33.81 -56.06 18.82
CA GLN A 6 -33.16 -54.92 18.22
C GLN A 6 -32.61 -53.99 19.31
N ARG A 7 -31.29 -53.72 19.24
CA ARG A 7 -30.64 -52.62 19.98
C ARG A 7 -31.05 -51.27 19.39
N PRO A 8 -31.39 -50.27 20.21
CA PRO A 8 -31.58 -48.90 19.72
C PRO A 8 -30.22 -48.29 19.30
N GLN A 9 -30.18 -47.80 18.05
CA GLN A 9 -29.06 -47.02 17.55
C GLN A 9 -29.04 -45.67 18.29
N MET A 10 -28.04 -45.46 19.11
CA MET A 10 -27.68 -44.15 19.63
C MET A 10 -27.17 -43.32 18.46
N THR A 11 -27.98 -42.37 18.03
CA THR A 11 -27.55 -41.26 17.20
C THR A 11 -26.53 -40.43 18.01
N THR A 12 -25.27 -40.56 17.67
CA THR A 12 -24.21 -39.68 18.12
C THR A 12 -24.49 -38.31 17.52
N ALA A 13 -25.00 -37.38 18.34
CA ALA A 13 -24.99 -35.98 18.03
C ALA A 13 -23.52 -35.53 17.92
N ASP A 14 -23.10 -35.29 16.70
CA ASP A 14 -21.79 -34.74 16.36
C ASP A 14 -21.77 -33.27 16.77
N SER A 15 -21.44 -33.01 18.04
CA SER A 15 -21.23 -31.64 18.57
C SER A 15 -19.74 -31.30 18.49
N SER A 16 -19.20 -31.28 17.29
CA SER A 16 -17.91 -30.64 17.00
C SER A 16 -18.13 -29.18 16.57
N SER A 17 -18.72 -28.37 17.47
CA SER A 17 -18.61 -26.91 17.36
C SER A 17 -17.22 -26.46 17.84
N HIS A 18 -16.21 -26.71 17.00
CA HIS A 18 -15.01 -25.91 17.10
C HIS A 18 -15.36 -24.50 16.63
N PRO A 19 -15.08 -23.44 17.40
CA PRO A 19 -15.25 -22.08 16.90
C PRO A 19 -14.41 -21.96 15.61
N PRO A 20 -14.94 -21.33 14.58
CA PRO A 20 -14.18 -21.13 13.35
C PRO A 20 -12.90 -20.39 13.73
N HIS A 21 -11.75 -20.90 13.29
CA HIS A 21 -10.40 -20.38 13.60
C HIS A 21 -10.16 -18.92 13.14
N ASN A 22 -11.20 -18.15 12.86
CA ASN A 22 -11.14 -16.78 12.39
C ASN A 22 -12.40 -15.97 12.74
N ALA A 23 -12.93 -16.15 13.96
CA ALA A 23 -14.08 -15.36 14.42
C ALA A 23 -13.65 -13.89 14.59
N HIS A 24 -14.28 -12.98 13.82
CA HIS A 24 -14.04 -11.54 13.95
C HIS A 24 -14.52 -11.03 15.29
N VAL A 25 -13.73 -10.17 15.91
CA VAL A 25 -14.04 -9.51 17.19
C VAL A 25 -14.75 -8.19 16.91
N ILE A 26 -15.97 -8.03 17.40
CA ILE A 26 -16.75 -6.81 17.26
C ILE A 26 -16.98 -6.18 18.62
N LEU A 27 -16.70 -4.90 18.76
CA LEU A 27 -17.05 -4.12 19.93
C LEU A 27 -18.39 -3.41 19.71
N VAL A 28 -19.32 -3.61 20.63
CA VAL A 28 -20.60 -2.90 20.66
C VAL A 28 -20.59 -1.93 21.85
N VAL A 29 -20.85 -0.66 21.59
CA VAL A 29 -20.86 0.41 22.60
C VAL A 29 -22.23 1.08 22.55
N ASP A 30 -23.03 0.90 23.60
CA ASP A 30 -24.39 1.49 23.74
C ASP A 30 -24.74 1.53 25.21
N ASP A 31 -25.23 2.66 25.75
CA ASP A 31 -25.61 2.83 27.14
C ASP A 31 -26.93 2.13 27.47
N ALA A 32 -27.75 1.83 26.44
CA ALA A 32 -29.01 1.10 26.58
C ALA A 32 -28.79 -0.41 26.66
N LEU A 33 -28.93 -1.03 27.81
CA LEU A 33 -28.70 -2.46 28.05
C LEU A 33 -29.50 -3.39 27.08
N ASP A 34 -30.71 -3.00 26.73
CA ASP A 34 -31.59 -3.80 25.88
C ASP A 34 -31.06 -3.79 24.44
N SER A 35 -30.61 -2.65 23.92
CA SER A 35 -29.89 -2.51 22.63
C SER A 35 -28.63 -3.36 22.63
N LEU A 36 -27.82 -3.24 23.68
CA LEU A 36 -26.55 -3.94 23.82
C LEU A 36 -26.76 -5.47 23.78
N ARG A 37 -27.73 -6.00 24.55
CA ARG A 37 -28.06 -7.42 24.56
C ARG A 37 -28.52 -7.91 23.18
N MET A 38 -29.47 -7.21 22.58
CA MET A 38 -30.02 -7.56 21.26
C MET A 38 -28.92 -7.66 20.20
N LEU A 39 -28.00 -6.69 20.18
CA LEU A 39 -26.89 -6.68 19.22
C LEU A 39 -25.87 -7.77 19.52
N CYS A 40 -25.52 -7.99 20.79
CA CYS A 40 -24.59 -9.05 21.17
C CYS A 40 -25.13 -10.44 20.78
N ASP A 41 -26.41 -10.71 21.05
CA ASP A 41 -27.03 -11.99 20.71
C ASP A 41 -27.10 -12.19 19.17
N ALA A 42 -27.45 -11.15 18.43
CA ALA A 42 -27.51 -11.21 16.98
C ALA A 42 -26.14 -11.42 16.33
N LEU A 43 -25.11 -10.72 16.79
CA LEU A 43 -23.76 -10.89 16.30
C LEU A 43 -23.14 -12.24 16.67
N ALA A 44 -23.40 -12.72 17.91
CA ALA A 44 -22.95 -14.04 18.34
C ALA A 44 -23.60 -15.16 17.51
N ALA A 45 -24.87 -15.03 17.13
CA ALA A 45 -25.56 -15.96 16.25
C ALA A 45 -24.94 -16.06 14.85
N GLU A 46 -24.32 -14.97 14.36
CA GLU A 46 -23.58 -14.93 13.10
C GLU A 46 -22.09 -15.34 13.24
N GLY A 47 -21.70 -15.80 14.44
CA GLY A 47 -20.35 -16.34 14.68
C GLY A 47 -19.29 -15.28 15.04
N TYR A 48 -19.67 -14.05 15.33
CA TYR A 48 -18.74 -13.02 15.82
C TYR A 48 -18.39 -13.24 17.29
N VAL A 49 -17.17 -12.91 17.68
CA VAL A 49 -16.81 -12.69 19.09
C VAL A 49 -17.20 -11.27 19.48
N VAL A 50 -18.04 -11.10 20.48
CA VAL A 50 -18.58 -9.79 20.82
C VAL A 50 -18.01 -9.28 22.14
N LEU A 51 -17.45 -8.07 22.10
CA LEU A 51 -17.09 -7.28 23.26
C LEU A 51 -18.20 -6.24 23.47
N ALA A 52 -18.62 -6.04 24.71
CA ALA A 52 -19.63 -5.06 25.08
C ALA A 52 -19.03 -3.98 25.96
N ALA A 53 -19.47 -2.74 25.76
CA ALA A 53 -19.17 -1.59 26.59
C ALA A 53 -20.40 -0.69 26.72
N ARG A 54 -20.63 -0.11 27.91
CA ARG A 54 -21.78 0.75 28.15
C ARG A 54 -21.46 2.23 28.04
N ASP A 55 -20.19 2.56 27.96
CA ASP A 55 -19.69 3.92 27.88
C ASP A 55 -18.31 3.94 27.17
N ALA A 56 -17.80 5.14 26.97
CA ALA A 56 -16.53 5.35 26.30
C ALA A 56 -15.33 4.81 27.11
N ASP A 57 -15.36 4.86 28.44
CA ASP A 57 -14.26 4.40 29.27
C ASP A 57 -14.16 2.86 29.25
N GLU A 58 -15.29 2.15 29.31
CA GLU A 58 -15.33 0.70 29.11
C GLU A 58 -14.85 0.35 27.69
N ALA A 59 -15.25 1.11 26.66
CA ALA A 59 -14.81 0.88 25.28
C ALA A 59 -13.29 1.00 25.16
N LEU A 60 -12.68 2.05 25.69
CA LEU A 60 -11.22 2.24 25.67
C LEU A 60 -10.48 1.12 26.42
N GLN A 61 -11.02 0.65 27.56
CA GLN A 61 -10.47 -0.51 28.28
C GLN A 61 -10.51 -1.78 27.41
N ARG A 62 -11.61 -2.01 26.65
CA ARG A 62 -11.69 -3.16 25.71
C ARG A 62 -10.65 -3.06 24.61
N PHE A 63 -10.47 -1.89 24.01
CA PHE A 63 -9.44 -1.64 23.00
C PHE A 63 -8.02 -1.89 23.53
N ALA A 64 -7.74 -1.53 24.77
CA ALA A 64 -6.44 -1.78 25.39
C ALA A 64 -6.14 -3.28 25.58
N LEU A 65 -7.17 -4.10 25.77
CA LEU A 65 -7.04 -5.55 25.92
C LEU A 65 -6.99 -6.27 24.57
N THR A 66 -7.82 -5.86 23.63
CA THR A 66 -7.95 -6.51 22.31
C THR A 66 -8.44 -5.50 21.29
N VAL A 67 -7.70 -5.32 20.19
CA VAL A 67 -8.13 -4.47 19.07
C VAL A 67 -9.21 -5.20 18.30
N PRO A 68 -10.47 -4.67 18.25
CA PRO A 68 -11.55 -5.32 17.51
C PRO A 68 -11.39 -5.15 15.98
N ASP A 69 -12.05 -6.03 15.23
CA ASP A 69 -12.14 -5.93 13.76
C ASP A 69 -13.15 -4.87 13.28
N GLY A 70 -14.08 -4.47 14.16
CA GLY A 70 -15.05 -3.41 13.89
C GLY A 70 -15.78 -2.96 15.14
N VAL A 71 -16.39 -1.78 15.08
CA VAL A 71 -17.12 -1.17 16.20
C VAL A 71 -18.51 -0.75 15.74
N LEU A 72 -19.53 -1.13 16.52
CA LEU A 72 -20.85 -0.51 16.51
C LEU A 72 -20.92 0.47 17.69
N LEU A 73 -21.14 1.75 17.43
CA LEU A 73 -20.99 2.82 18.40
C LEU A 73 -22.25 3.69 18.46
N ASP A 74 -22.88 3.77 19.60
CA ASP A 74 -23.94 4.76 19.81
C ASP A 74 -23.36 6.18 19.72
N ALA A 75 -23.99 7.01 18.90
CA ALA A 75 -23.60 8.40 18.73
C ALA A 75 -23.84 9.25 19.99
N VAL A 76 -24.88 8.91 20.77
CA VAL A 76 -25.33 9.68 21.93
C VAL A 76 -25.27 8.83 23.18
N MET A 77 -24.28 9.11 24.03
CA MET A 77 -24.09 8.43 25.31
C MET A 77 -23.82 9.46 26.40
N PRO A 78 -24.14 9.14 27.66
CA PRO A 78 -23.77 9.97 28.80
C PRO A 78 -22.25 10.15 28.95
N GLY A 79 -21.82 11.35 29.34
CA GLY A 79 -20.41 11.66 29.50
C GLY A 79 -19.72 11.94 28.17
N MET A 80 -18.84 11.06 27.70
CA MET A 80 -18.19 11.18 26.41
C MET A 80 -19.12 10.66 25.29
N ASP A 81 -19.48 11.54 24.34
CA ASP A 81 -20.31 11.13 23.19
C ASP A 81 -19.52 10.21 22.23
N GLY A 82 -20.28 9.46 21.40
CA GLY A 82 -19.69 8.52 20.44
C GLY A 82 -18.78 9.20 19.43
N PHE A 83 -19.05 10.44 19.01
CA PHE A 83 -18.21 11.16 18.08
C PHE A 83 -16.83 11.49 18.68
N THR A 84 -16.79 11.85 19.95
CA THR A 84 -15.55 12.12 20.68
C THR A 84 -14.74 10.84 20.88
N LEU A 85 -15.40 9.74 21.26
CA LEU A 85 -14.77 8.43 21.35
C LEU A 85 -14.18 8.02 19.99
N CYS A 86 -14.93 8.16 18.89
CA CYS A 86 -14.45 7.85 17.56
C CYS A 86 -13.19 8.64 17.20
N ARG A 87 -13.16 9.96 17.44
CA ARG A 87 -11.95 10.78 17.23
C ARG A 87 -10.76 10.27 18.05
N THR A 88 -10.96 9.89 19.29
CA THR A 88 -9.90 9.33 20.14
C THR A 88 -9.36 8.02 19.58
N LEU A 89 -10.24 7.12 19.11
CA LEU A 89 -9.85 5.87 18.46
C LEU A 89 -9.06 6.14 17.18
N LYS A 90 -9.51 7.08 16.35
CA LYS A 90 -8.87 7.44 15.09
C LYS A 90 -7.56 8.21 15.25
N ALA A 91 -7.39 8.94 16.32
CA ALA A 91 -6.13 9.61 16.67
C ALA A 91 -5.06 8.64 17.18
N THR A 92 -5.43 7.42 17.57
CA THR A 92 -4.50 6.39 18.05
C THR A 92 -4.04 5.52 16.86
N PRO A 93 -2.75 5.58 16.43
CA PRO A 93 -2.28 4.89 15.22
C PRO A 93 -2.57 3.38 15.21
N ALA A 94 -2.47 2.71 16.37
CA ALA A 94 -2.73 1.28 16.50
C ALA A 94 -4.21 0.91 16.27
N TRP A 95 -5.15 1.84 16.40
CA TRP A 95 -6.59 1.63 16.34
C TRP A 95 -7.27 2.34 15.16
N ALA A 96 -6.59 3.27 14.52
CA ALA A 96 -7.13 4.13 13.47
C ALA A 96 -7.75 3.36 12.29
N HIS A 97 -7.23 2.16 12.01
CA HIS A 97 -7.68 1.29 10.93
C HIS A 97 -9.01 0.59 11.19
N VAL A 98 -9.47 0.52 12.47
CA VAL A 98 -10.71 -0.19 12.86
C VAL A 98 -11.93 0.59 12.35
N PRO A 99 -12.83 -0.02 11.55
CA PRO A 99 -14.03 0.65 11.08
C PRO A 99 -15.02 0.87 12.23
N VAL A 100 -15.57 2.08 12.29
CA VAL A 100 -16.59 2.49 13.26
C VAL A 100 -17.88 2.79 12.50
N VAL A 101 -18.94 2.03 12.81
CA VAL A 101 -20.28 2.23 12.30
C VAL A 101 -21.12 2.83 13.41
N PHE A 102 -21.64 4.04 13.19
CA PHE A 102 -22.45 4.72 14.19
C PHE A 102 -23.88 4.17 14.23
N MET A 103 -24.44 4.09 15.42
CA MET A 103 -25.85 3.86 15.67
C MET A 103 -26.45 5.19 16.15
N THR A 104 -27.46 5.72 15.45
CA THR A 104 -27.98 7.04 15.78
C THR A 104 -29.52 7.07 15.69
N GLY A 105 -30.17 7.73 16.66
CA GLY A 105 -31.61 8.02 16.59
C GLY A 105 -31.95 9.25 15.73
N LEU A 106 -30.93 9.96 15.27
CA LEU A 106 -31.07 11.24 14.62
C LEU A 106 -30.83 11.07 13.09
N SER A 107 -31.89 11.35 12.33
CA SER A 107 -31.81 11.46 10.87
C SER A 107 -31.35 12.87 10.41
N ASP A 108 -30.80 13.67 11.32
CA ASP A 108 -30.34 15.01 11.04
C ASP A 108 -29.03 14.98 10.28
N THR A 109 -29.00 15.69 9.15
CA THR A 109 -27.83 15.77 8.27
C THR A 109 -26.56 16.22 9.00
N ASP A 110 -26.69 17.12 9.98
CA ASP A 110 -25.55 17.62 10.75
C ASP A 110 -24.88 16.54 11.60
N GLN A 111 -25.66 15.62 12.17
CA GLN A 111 -25.13 14.48 12.94
C GLN A 111 -24.42 13.47 12.04
N ILE A 112 -24.96 13.24 10.84
CA ILE A 112 -24.32 12.37 9.85
C ILE A 112 -22.98 12.96 9.42
N ILE A 113 -22.92 14.26 9.12
CA ILE A 113 -21.69 14.97 8.79
C ILE A 113 -20.66 14.88 9.93
N ARG A 114 -21.12 15.08 11.20
CA ARG A 114 -20.24 14.93 12.38
C ARG A 114 -19.69 13.52 12.50
N GLY A 115 -20.49 12.48 12.22
CA GLY A 115 -20.06 11.08 12.25
C GLY A 115 -18.92 10.82 11.28
N PHE A 116 -19.08 11.21 10.02
CA PHE A 116 -18.02 11.08 9.02
C PHE A 116 -16.80 11.94 9.34
N ALA A 117 -16.99 13.18 9.78
CA ALA A 117 -15.90 14.09 10.18
C ALA A 117 -15.12 13.56 11.40
N SER A 118 -15.73 12.72 12.25
CA SER A 118 -15.05 12.06 13.38
C SER A 118 -14.28 10.79 12.97
N GLY A 119 -14.35 10.38 11.69
CA GLY A 119 -13.66 9.20 11.16
C GLY A 119 -14.52 7.92 11.13
N GLY A 120 -15.83 8.02 11.36
CA GLY A 120 -16.76 6.92 11.14
C GLY A 120 -16.86 6.56 9.66
N VAL A 121 -17.07 5.28 9.37
CA VAL A 121 -17.16 4.78 7.99
C VAL A 121 -18.60 4.65 7.49
N ASP A 122 -19.57 4.55 8.41
CA ASP A 122 -21.00 4.41 8.09
C ASP A 122 -21.87 4.72 9.32
N TYR A 123 -23.19 4.70 9.13
CA TYR A 123 -24.15 4.83 10.23
C TYR A 123 -25.42 3.97 9.98
N VAL A 124 -26.10 3.62 11.06
CA VAL A 124 -27.41 2.95 11.07
C VAL A 124 -28.37 3.75 11.94
N VAL A 125 -29.60 3.91 11.45
CA VAL A 125 -30.62 4.69 12.15
C VAL A 125 -31.40 3.81 13.13
N LYS A 126 -31.59 4.28 14.38
CA LYS A 126 -32.48 3.65 15.38
C LYS A 126 -33.96 3.98 14.99
N PRO A 127 -34.91 3.00 15.07
CA PRO A 127 -34.74 1.66 15.63
C PRO A 127 -33.94 0.73 14.70
N LEU A 128 -32.99 0.00 15.30
CA LEU A 128 -32.05 -0.83 14.59
C LEU A 128 -32.75 -2.02 13.89
N ARG A 129 -32.42 -2.22 12.61
CA ARG A 129 -32.80 -3.42 11.85
C ARG A 129 -31.58 -4.34 11.81
N ILE A 130 -31.64 -5.44 12.55
CA ILE A 130 -30.50 -6.35 12.69
C ILE A 130 -29.90 -6.79 11.35
N PRO A 131 -30.68 -7.21 10.33
CA PRO A 131 -30.10 -7.58 9.02
C PRO A 131 -29.32 -6.44 8.37
N GLU A 132 -29.77 -5.18 8.50
CA GLU A 132 -29.06 -4.02 7.96
C GLU A 132 -27.73 -3.80 8.70
N VAL A 133 -27.74 -3.85 10.04
CA VAL A 133 -26.55 -3.72 10.87
C VAL A 133 -25.50 -4.75 10.48
N LEU A 134 -25.89 -6.02 10.36
CA LEU A 134 -25.00 -7.13 10.03
C LEU A 134 -24.37 -6.96 8.64
N VAL A 135 -25.14 -6.61 7.62
CA VAL A 135 -24.63 -6.43 6.25
C VAL A 135 -23.63 -5.27 6.16
N ARG A 136 -23.95 -4.12 6.79
CA ARG A 136 -23.05 -2.95 6.81
C ARG A 136 -21.76 -3.26 7.56
N LEU A 137 -21.88 -3.79 8.77
CA LEU A 137 -20.72 -4.18 9.58
C LEU A 137 -19.82 -5.18 8.84
N ALA A 138 -20.39 -6.27 8.31
CA ALA A 138 -19.64 -7.27 7.56
C ALA A 138 -18.91 -6.69 6.35
N THR A 139 -19.54 -5.72 5.66
CA THR A 139 -18.92 -5.06 4.52
C THR A 139 -17.71 -4.24 4.93
N HIS A 140 -17.83 -3.43 6.00
CA HIS A 140 -16.74 -2.57 6.45
C HIS A 140 -15.60 -3.38 7.09
N VAL A 141 -15.90 -4.40 7.88
CA VAL A 141 -14.90 -5.33 8.46
C VAL A 141 -14.11 -6.02 7.34
N ARG A 142 -14.80 -6.55 6.32
CA ARG A 142 -14.13 -7.18 5.17
C ARG A 142 -13.22 -6.21 4.41
N ASN A 143 -13.68 -4.98 4.15
CA ASN A 143 -12.89 -3.97 3.45
C ASN A 143 -11.66 -3.55 4.26
N ALA A 144 -11.82 -3.29 5.56
CA ALA A 144 -10.72 -2.94 6.45
C ALA A 144 -9.68 -4.06 6.52
N ARG A 145 -10.14 -5.33 6.58
CA ARG A 145 -9.25 -6.51 6.58
C ARG A 145 -8.50 -6.64 5.25
N ALA A 146 -9.18 -6.48 4.11
CA ALA A 146 -8.52 -6.54 2.81
C ALA A 146 -7.42 -5.48 2.67
N THR A 147 -7.69 -4.26 3.11
CA THR A 147 -6.71 -3.17 3.15
C THR A 147 -5.53 -3.52 4.04
N ARG A 148 -5.79 -4.03 5.25
CA ARG A 148 -4.73 -4.46 6.19
C ARG A 148 -3.88 -5.59 5.62
N GLN A 149 -4.50 -6.62 5.01
CA GLN A 149 -3.77 -7.72 4.38
C GLN A 149 -2.88 -7.23 3.23
N ALA A 150 -3.35 -6.27 2.41
CA ALA A 150 -2.53 -5.66 1.38
C ALA A 150 -1.32 -4.90 1.97
N GLN A 151 -1.53 -4.15 3.06
CA GLN A 151 -0.45 -3.47 3.78
C GLN A 151 0.55 -4.46 4.39
N GLU A 152 0.08 -5.52 5.05
CA GLU A 152 0.92 -6.58 5.59
C GLU A 152 1.75 -7.28 4.50
N ALA A 153 1.20 -7.51 3.31
CA ALA A 153 1.93 -8.06 2.19
C ALA A 153 3.08 -7.15 1.72
N VAL A 154 2.85 -5.83 1.68
CA VAL A 154 3.89 -4.83 1.39
C VAL A 154 4.99 -4.86 2.45
N ASP A 155 4.61 -4.98 3.73
CA ASP A 155 5.54 -5.02 4.86
C ASP A 155 6.42 -6.29 4.84
N VAL A 156 5.79 -7.45 4.58
CA VAL A 156 6.51 -8.74 4.44
C VAL A 156 7.47 -8.72 3.25
N ALA A 157 7.07 -8.09 2.15
CA ALA A 157 7.92 -7.91 0.97
C ALA A 157 9.08 -6.92 1.20
N GLY A 158 9.08 -6.17 2.31
CA GLY A 158 10.11 -5.17 2.62
C GLY A 158 10.11 -3.98 1.66
N LEU A 159 8.98 -3.69 1.03
CA LEU A 159 8.87 -2.60 0.08
C LEU A 159 8.71 -1.25 0.79
N GLY A 160 9.42 -0.23 0.31
CA GLY A 160 9.24 1.16 0.71
C GLY A 160 8.11 1.80 -0.07
N VAL A 161 6.88 1.78 0.48
CA VAL A 161 5.70 2.35 -0.20
C VAL A 161 5.15 3.51 0.62
N VAL A 162 4.81 4.61 -0.06
CA VAL A 162 4.12 5.78 0.51
C VAL A 162 2.88 6.06 -0.31
N VAL A 163 1.75 6.31 0.36
CA VAL A 163 0.51 6.77 -0.26
C VAL A 163 0.29 8.22 0.15
N LEU A 164 0.10 9.07 -0.84
CA LEU A 164 -0.19 10.49 -0.67
C LEU A 164 -1.68 10.73 -0.96
N ASP A 165 -2.32 11.57 -0.14
CA ASP A 165 -3.70 12.00 -0.35
C ASP A 165 -3.85 12.99 -1.53
N GLY A 166 -5.09 13.37 -1.84
CA GLY A 166 -5.41 14.34 -2.89
C GLY A 166 -4.72 15.70 -2.72
N GLN A 167 -4.24 16.03 -1.52
CA GLN A 167 -3.52 17.26 -1.20
C GLN A 167 -1.98 17.08 -1.18
N GLY A 168 -1.49 15.84 -1.43
CA GLY A 168 -0.06 15.53 -1.42
C GLY A 168 0.50 15.22 -0.03
N ARG A 169 -0.34 15.10 1.00
CA ARG A 169 0.10 14.73 2.35
C ARG A 169 0.19 13.21 2.46
N VAL A 170 1.09 12.73 3.30
CA VAL A 170 1.26 11.30 3.55
C VAL A 170 0.01 10.75 4.24
N ALA A 171 -0.79 9.97 3.52
CA ALA A 171 -1.95 9.25 4.04
C ALA A 171 -1.54 7.93 4.70
N TRP A 172 -0.56 7.23 4.12
CA TRP A 172 -0.02 5.99 4.65
C TRP A 172 1.41 5.75 4.16
N ARG A 173 2.19 5.04 4.95
CA ARG A 173 3.54 4.57 4.57
C ARG A 173 3.83 3.22 5.19
N SER A 174 4.60 2.40 4.47
CA SER A 174 5.08 1.12 5.00
C SER A 174 6.15 1.35 6.09
N PRO A 175 6.36 0.39 7.01
CA PRO A 175 7.43 0.45 7.99
C PRO A 175 8.82 0.60 7.36
N GLN A 176 9.02 0.01 6.18
CA GLN A 176 10.27 0.16 5.43
C GLN A 176 10.45 1.58 4.90
N ALA A 177 9.38 2.19 4.35
CA ALA A 177 9.41 3.58 3.92
C ALA A 177 9.70 4.52 5.09
N SER A 178 9.06 4.30 6.26
CA SER A 178 9.31 5.10 7.47
C SER A 178 10.78 5.09 7.86
N ARG A 179 11.40 3.90 7.94
CA ARG A 179 12.83 3.77 8.27
C ARG A 179 13.74 4.50 7.29
N TRP A 180 13.49 4.36 5.99
CA TRP A 180 14.31 5.00 4.95
C TRP A 180 14.14 6.52 4.95
N LEU A 181 12.94 7.03 5.20
CA LEU A 181 12.69 8.47 5.28
C LEU A 181 13.29 9.08 6.56
N GLU A 182 13.20 8.41 7.70
CA GLU A 182 13.85 8.82 8.95
C GLU A 182 15.37 8.84 8.81
N GLU A 183 15.97 7.85 8.15
CA GLU A 183 17.41 7.83 7.84
C GLU A 183 17.79 8.98 6.90
N ALA A 184 17.00 9.21 5.85
CA ALA A 184 17.29 10.20 4.82
C ALA A 184 17.17 11.66 5.32
N PHE A 185 16.30 11.91 6.29
CA PHE A 185 16.02 13.23 6.85
C PHE A 185 16.44 13.35 8.34
N ALA A 186 17.37 12.51 8.80
CA ALA A 186 17.81 12.46 10.20
C ALA A 186 18.31 13.81 10.74
N ASP A 187 18.89 14.66 9.88
CA ASP A 187 19.40 15.98 10.25
C ASP A 187 18.30 17.06 10.34
N GLN A 188 17.04 16.74 10.00
CA GLN A 188 15.93 17.67 10.06
C GLN A 188 15.22 17.59 11.43
N PRO A 189 14.73 18.72 11.97
CA PRO A 189 13.99 18.73 13.24
C PRO A 189 12.69 17.93 13.18
N PHE A 190 12.09 17.80 11.99
CA PHE A 190 10.86 17.04 11.73
C PHE A 190 11.05 16.18 10.47
N PRO A 191 11.74 15.02 10.59
CA PRO A 191 12.13 14.20 9.43
C PRO A 191 10.96 13.79 8.52
N LEU A 192 9.81 13.48 9.10
CA LEU A 192 8.66 13.00 8.35
C LEU A 192 7.86 14.12 7.65
N GLU A 193 7.88 15.33 8.19
CA GLU A 193 7.30 16.51 7.51
C GLU A 193 8.19 16.92 6.34
N ALA A 194 9.50 17.02 6.53
CA ALA A 194 10.46 17.28 5.47
C ALA A 194 10.41 16.24 4.34
N ALA A 195 10.21 14.97 4.69
CA ALA A 195 9.99 13.89 3.74
C ALA A 195 8.68 14.08 2.95
N GLY A 196 7.61 14.56 3.61
CA GLY A 196 6.33 14.87 2.95
C GLY A 196 6.49 15.95 1.88
N ASP A 197 7.19 17.04 2.20
CA ASP A 197 7.47 18.12 1.25
C ASP A 197 8.30 17.64 0.05
N TRP A 198 9.31 16.80 0.30
CA TRP A 198 10.12 16.20 -0.75
C TRP A 198 9.28 15.32 -1.66
N LEU A 199 8.43 14.45 -1.10
CA LEU A 199 7.56 13.55 -1.86
C LEU A 199 6.47 14.30 -2.63
N ALA A 200 6.00 15.45 -2.13
CA ALA A 200 5.05 16.29 -2.86
C ALA A 200 5.65 16.81 -4.16
N GLY A 201 6.97 17.02 -4.21
CA GLY A 201 7.69 17.38 -5.43
C GLY A 201 7.66 16.30 -6.52
N ALA A 202 7.50 15.02 -6.16
CA ALA A 202 7.36 13.91 -7.11
C ALA A 202 6.05 13.96 -7.91
N ARG A 203 5.08 14.75 -7.47
CA ARG A 203 3.71 14.79 -8.00
C ARG A 203 3.53 15.69 -9.22
N GLN A 204 4.48 16.56 -9.56
CA GLN A 204 4.30 17.54 -10.64
C GLN A 204 5.03 17.12 -11.93
N PRO A 205 4.31 16.68 -12.98
CA PRO A 205 4.65 17.14 -14.32
C PRO A 205 4.18 18.60 -14.41
N ASP A 206 5.07 19.50 -14.81
CA ASP A 206 4.87 20.94 -14.95
C ASP A 206 3.47 21.34 -15.46
N GLN A 207 2.64 21.90 -14.59
CA GLN A 207 1.47 22.70 -14.96
C GLN A 207 1.80 24.21 -15.02
N HIS A 208 3.03 24.57 -15.34
CA HIS A 208 3.42 25.96 -15.62
C HIS A 208 3.97 26.08 -17.04
N GLY A 209 3.08 25.98 -18.04
CA GLY A 209 3.46 26.15 -19.42
C GLY A 209 2.27 26.41 -20.35
N LYS A 210 1.77 27.67 -20.36
CA LYS A 210 1.06 28.31 -21.48
C LYS A 210 -0.22 27.63 -21.99
N ALA A 211 -1.35 28.09 -21.46
CA ALA A 211 -2.53 28.29 -22.28
C ALA A 211 -2.20 29.39 -23.32
N ASP A 212 -2.01 28.96 -24.59
CA ASP A 212 -2.40 29.70 -25.80
C ASP A 212 -1.77 29.00 -27.01
N GLN A 213 -2.52 28.10 -27.64
CA GLN A 213 -2.70 27.97 -29.09
C GLN A 213 -3.49 26.67 -29.41
N PRO A 214 -4.63 26.75 -30.10
CA PRO A 214 -5.33 25.56 -30.56
C PRO A 214 -4.77 25.11 -31.92
N GLY A 215 -4.36 23.85 -32.02
CA GLY A 215 -4.10 23.20 -33.29
C GLY A 215 -2.74 22.57 -33.39
N GLN A 216 -2.66 21.29 -32.96
CA GLN A 216 -2.05 20.20 -33.70
C GLN A 216 -2.01 18.98 -32.77
N ALA A 217 -2.79 17.98 -33.10
CA ALA A 217 -2.75 16.66 -32.48
C ALA A 217 -1.53 15.94 -33.06
N ASP A 218 -0.48 15.80 -32.28
CA ASP A 218 0.58 14.84 -32.54
C ASP A 218 0.77 13.98 -31.27
N GLN A 219 0.55 12.68 -31.48
CA GLN A 219 0.86 11.60 -30.55
C GLN A 219 2.39 11.55 -30.40
N GLU A 220 2.94 12.17 -29.37
CA GLU A 220 4.30 11.86 -28.93
C GLU A 220 4.47 12.18 -27.46
N GLY A 221 4.72 11.10 -26.66
CA GLY A 221 5.52 11.17 -25.44
C GLY A 221 4.93 11.96 -24.27
N GLN A 222 4.08 11.31 -23.47
CA GLN A 222 3.96 11.72 -22.07
C GLN A 222 5.37 11.69 -21.47
N PRO A 223 5.85 12.78 -20.83
CA PRO A 223 7.13 12.76 -20.14
C PRO A 223 7.08 11.64 -19.09
N ALA A 224 8.09 10.78 -19.09
CA ALA A 224 8.24 9.74 -18.10
C ALA A 224 8.19 10.37 -16.68
N PRO A 225 7.53 9.74 -15.70
CA PRO A 225 7.50 10.23 -14.34
C PRO A 225 8.94 10.45 -13.87
N GLN A 226 9.25 11.68 -13.43
CA GLN A 226 10.59 12.01 -12.96
C GLN A 226 10.75 11.37 -11.58
N ASP A 227 11.67 10.40 -11.50
CA ASP A 227 12.09 9.84 -10.23
C ASP A 227 12.82 10.93 -9.42
N LEU A 228 12.39 11.18 -8.19
CA LEU A 228 13.14 12.05 -7.28
C LEU A 228 14.30 11.25 -6.68
N ALA A 229 15.46 11.87 -6.57
CA ALA A 229 16.64 11.27 -5.96
C ALA A 229 17.15 12.15 -4.82
N LEU A 230 17.39 11.54 -3.65
CA LEU A 230 18.00 12.17 -2.49
C LEU A 230 19.31 11.45 -2.16
N ALA A 231 20.42 12.19 -2.11
CA ALA A 231 21.71 11.63 -1.71
C ALA A 231 21.76 11.43 -0.19
N LEU A 232 22.14 10.24 0.25
CA LEU A 232 22.34 9.88 1.66
C LEU A 232 23.81 10.12 2.09
N ALA A 233 24.02 10.28 3.39
CA ALA A 233 25.35 10.55 3.97
C ALA A 233 26.39 9.44 3.69
N ASP A 234 25.95 8.21 3.50
CA ASP A 234 26.79 7.04 3.18
C ASP A 234 27.06 6.87 1.67
N GLY A 235 26.62 7.80 0.84
CA GLY A 235 26.80 7.79 -0.61
C GLY A 235 25.76 6.98 -1.40
N ARG A 236 24.82 6.32 -0.72
CA ARG A 236 23.63 5.73 -1.37
C ARG A 236 22.69 6.85 -1.83
N GLN A 237 21.73 6.53 -2.67
CA GLN A 237 20.64 7.43 -3.05
C GLN A 237 19.31 6.79 -2.70
N LEU A 238 18.42 7.58 -2.09
CA LEU A 238 17.01 7.21 -1.94
C LEU A 238 16.26 7.74 -3.16
N LEU A 239 15.65 6.84 -3.91
CA LEU A 239 14.81 7.18 -5.07
C LEU A 239 13.36 7.10 -4.67
N ALA A 240 12.56 8.06 -5.13
CA ALA A 240 11.11 8.04 -5.02
C ALA A 240 10.50 8.06 -6.43
N ARG A 241 9.84 6.97 -6.78
CA ARG A 241 9.15 6.80 -8.07
C ARG A 241 7.65 6.89 -7.90
N HIS A 242 7.03 7.79 -8.63
CA HIS A 242 5.57 7.91 -8.67
C HIS A 242 4.97 6.77 -9.51
N MET A 243 4.11 5.95 -8.90
CA MET A 243 3.53 4.75 -9.53
C MET A 243 2.14 5.01 -10.15
N GLY A 244 1.64 6.23 -10.08
CA GLY A 244 0.33 6.61 -10.60
C GLY A 244 -0.65 7.02 -9.52
N ALA A 245 -1.82 7.53 -9.96
CA ALA A 245 -2.92 7.92 -9.07
C ALA A 245 -3.88 6.75 -8.87
N SER A 246 -4.33 6.52 -7.65
CA SER A 246 -5.47 5.64 -7.37
C SER A 246 -6.78 6.42 -7.47
N GLY A 247 -7.90 5.72 -7.68
CA GLY A 247 -9.18 6.30 -8.10
C GLY A 247 -9.83 7.37 -7.21
N LEU A 248 -9.26 7.71 -6.06
CA LEU A 248 -9.75 8.73 -5.12
C LEU A 248 -8.85 9.98 -5.04
N GLY A 249 -7.99 10.20 -6.05
CA GLY A 249 -7.02 11.29 -6.05
C GLY A 249 -5.81 11.03 -5.15
N GLU A 250 -5.69 9.84 -4.60
CA GLU A 250 -4.49 9.37 -3.92
C GLU A 250 -3.42 8.99 -4.93
N SER A 251 -2.16 9.09 -4.57
CA SER A 251 -1.05 8.67 -5.40
C SER A 251 -0.08 7.79 -4.62
N MET A 252 0.47 6.80 -5.32
CA MET A 252 1.44 5.85 -4.74
C MET A 252 2.85 6.22 -5.17
N VAL A 253 3.76 6.24 -4.21
CA VAL A 253 5.20 6.44 -4.43
C VAL A 253 5.95 5.22 -3.92
N LEU A 254 6.77 4.64 -4.79
CA LEU A 254 7.69 3.55 -4.43
C LEU A 254 9.05 4.14 -4.09
N LEU A 255 9.54 3.83 -2.91
CA LEU A 255 10.89 4.17 -2.49
C LEU A 255 11.84 2.99 -2.75
N SER A 256 13.04 3.28 -3.18
CA SER A 256 14.12 2.29 -3.34
C SER A 256 15.48 2.91 -3.03
N HIS A 257 16.41 2.10 -2.54
CA HIS A 257 17.80 2.51 -2.39
C HIS A 257 18.59 2.11 -3.62
N GLU A 258 19.29 3.05 -4.22
CA GLU A 258 20.34 2.74 -5.17
C GLU A 258 21.71 2.74 -4.48
N ALA A 259 22.51 1.72 -4.81
CA ALA A 259 23.89 1.66 -4.37
C ALA A 259 24.65 2.90 -4.88
N PRO A 260 25.74 3.30 -4.16
CA PRO A 260 26.57 4.41 -4.60
C PRO A 260 26.98 4.18 -6.05
N GLN A 261 26.50 5.02 -6.94
CA GLN A 261 26.90 4.95 -8.33
C GLN A 261 28.36 5.41 -8.42
N THR A 262 29.25 4.49 -8.80
CA THR A 262 30.61 4.88 -9.13
C THR A 262 30.58 5.90 -10.28
N PRO A 263 31.54 6.82 -10.36
CA PRO A 263 31.63 7.76 -11.49
C PRO A 263 31.58 7.07 -12.85
N ALA A 264 32.05 5.83 -12.91
CA ALA A 264 31.95 4.97 -14.10
C ALA A 264 30.49 4.55 -14.39
N ALA A 265 29.70 4.17 -13.40
CA ALA A 265 28.29 3.78 -13.57
C ALA A 265 27.42 4.97 -14.04
N ARG A 266 27.65 6.17 -13.51
CA ARG A 266 26.97 7.40 -13.99
C ARG A 266 27.29 7.72 -15.44
N ARG A 267 28.55 7.58 -15.85
CA ARG A 267 28.93 7.77 -17.27
C ARG A 267 28.27 6.74 -18.18
N LEU A 268 28.08 5.50 -17.70
CA LEU A 268 27.46 4.42 -18.44
C LEU A 268 25.96 4.64 -18.69
N GLN A 269 25.24 5.23 -17.75
CA GLN A 269 23.81 5.59 -17.94
C GLN A 269 23.62 6.75 -18.93
N GLN A 270 24.63 7.61 -19.09
CA GLN A 270 24.61 8.73 -20.05
C GLN A 270 25.05 8.34 -21.45
N VAL A 271 25.55 7.14 -21.66
CA VAL A 271 25.99 6.65 -22.97
C VAL A 271 24.76 6.18 -23.76
N ALA A 272 24.23 7.03 -24.61
CA ALA A 272 23.18 6.68 -25.56
C ALA A 272 23.74 5.72 -26.64
N LEU A 273 23.65 4.42 -26.37
CA LEU A 273 23.89 3.39 -27.37
C LEU A 273 22.67 3.30 -28.29
N THR A 274 22.93 3.21 -29.58
CA THR A 274 21.86 2.90 -30.55
C THR A 274 21.33 1.47 -30.32
N PRO A 275 20.09 1.14 -30.75
CA PRO A 275 19.54 -0.21 -30.61
C PRO A 275 20.49 -1.30 -31.17
N ARG A 276 21.16 -1.03 -32.28
CA ARG A 276 22.13 -1.96 -32.88
C ARG A 276 23.43 -2.10 -32.06
N GLU A 277 23.92 -1.03 -31.48
CA GLU A 277 25.07 -1.07 -30.58
C GLU A 277 24.74 -1.86 -29.32
N THR A 278 23.52 -1.71 -28.78
CA THR A 278 23.04 -2.48 -27.63
C THR A 278 22.96 -3.98 -27.94
N GLU A 279 22.46 -4.39 -29.09
CA GLU A 279 22.43 -5.78 -29.52
C GLU A 279 23.85 -6.36 -29.63
N VAL A 280 24.76 -5.66 -30.28
CA VAL A 280 26.17 -6.09 -30.43
C VAL A 280 26.83 -6.21 -29.06
N LEU A 281 26.64 -5.26 -28.16
CA LEU A 281 27.20 -5.25 -26.82
C LEU A 281 26.62 -6.40 -25.96
N SER A 282 25.32 -6.73 -26.10
CA SER A 282 24.69 -7.87 -25.43
C SER A 282 25.32 -9.20 -25.82
N TRP A 283 25.60 -9.40 -27.08
CA TRP A 283 26.28 -10.63 -27.53
C TRP A 283 27.76 -10.67 -27.18
N LEU A 284 28.40 -9.51 -27.12
CA LEU A 284 29.78 -9.36 -26.64
C LEU A 284 29.88 -9.80 -25.16
N SER A 285 28.97 -9.37 -24.29
CA SER A 285 28.93 -9.74 -22.87
C SER A 285 28.77 -11.24 -22.64
N LYS A 286 28.10 -11.93 -23.57
CA LYS A 286 27.93 -13.39 -23.58
C LYS A 286 29.14 -14.13 -24.16
N GLY A 287 30.25 -13.43 -24.43
CA GLY A 287 31.51 -14.02 -24.91
C GLY A 287 31.52 -14.43 -26.40
N LYS A 288 30.53 -14.01 -27.20
CA LYS A 288 30.45 -14.35 -28.66
C LYS A 288 31.54 -13.65 -29.46
N THR A 289 32.13 -14.32 -30.43
CA THR A 289 33.11 -13.71 -31.33
C THR A 289 32.45 -12.75 -32.34
N ASN A 290 33.22 -11.88 -32.98
CA ASN A 290 32.67 -10.95 -33.99
C ASN A 290 32.03 -11.68 -35.17
N ARG A 291 32.49 -12.90 -35.46
CA ARG A 291 31.93 -13.77 -36.48
C ARG A 291 30.57 -14.34 -36.06
N ASP A 292 30.50 -14.83 -34.82
CA ASP A 292 29.23 -15.33 -34.25
C ASP A 292 28.18 -14.20 -34.17
N ILE A 293 28.61 -13.00 -33.75
CA ILE A 293 27.70 -11.82 -33.67
C ILE A 293 27.21 -11.44 -35.07
N ALA A 294 28.09 -11.47 -36.04
CA ALA A 294 27.74 -11.19 -37.43
C ALA A 294 26.69 -12.18 -37.98
N ASP A 295 26.88 -13.48 -37.72
CA ASP A 295 25.97 -14.52 -38.13
C ASP A 295 24.60 -14.40 -37.40
N ILE A 296 24.61 -14.11 -36.10
CA ILE A 296 23.38 -13.95 -35.27
C ILE A 296 22.58 -12.72 -35.74
N LEU A 297 23.24 -11.60 -36.00
CA LEU A 297 22.59 -10.32 -36.29
C LEU A 297 22.38 -10.06 -37.77
N GLY A 298 22.79 -11.00 -38.67
CA GLY A 298 22.62 -10.90 -40.09
C GLY A 298 23.45 -9.78 -40.72
N MET A 299 24.67 -9.53 -40.23
CA MET A 299 25.55 -8.48 -40.71
C MET A 299 26.97 -9.02 -41.05
N SER A 300 27.82 -8.20 -41.67
CA SER A 300 29.19 -8.60 -41.92
C SER A 300 30.06 -8.48 -40.65
N PRO A 301 31.10 -9.33 -40.48
CA PRO A 301 32.05 -9.17 -39.35
C PRO A 301 32.75 -7.80 -39.34
N ARG A 302 32.91 -7.17 -40.49
CA ARG A 302 33.45 -5.81 -40.63
C ARG A 302 32.49 -4.77 -40.06
N THR A 303 31.17 -4.98 -40.20
CA THR A 303 30.13 -4.12 -39.62
C THR A 303 30.12 -4.24 -38.11
N VAL A 304 30.26 -5.48 -37.54
CA VAL A 304 30.39 -5.72 -36.13
C VAL A 304 31.60 -4.98 -35.55
N ASN A 305 32.75 -5.05 -36.22
CA ASN A 305 33.96 -4.30 -35.78
C ASN A 305 33.71 -2.80 -35.70
N LYS A 306 33.04 -2.21 -36.70
CA LYS A 306 32.71 -0.79 -36.72
C LYS A 306 31.77 -0.41 -35.57
N HIS A 307 30.77 -1.24 -35.26
CA HIS A 307 29.93 -1.02 -34.08
C HIS A 307 30.71 -1.13 -32.76
N LEU A 308 31.66 -2.08 -32.68
CA LEU A 308 32.50 -2.22 -31.47
C LEU A 308 33.44 -1.03 -31.30
N GLU A 309 34.02 -0.47 -32.34
CA GLU A 309 34.83 0.75 -32.30
C GLU A 309 34.00 1.92 -31.70
N HIS A 310 32.81 2.16 -32.19
CA HIS A 310 31.92 3.19 -31.67
C HIS A 310 31.46 2.91 -30.24
N ILE A 311 31.17 1.64 -29.89
CA ILE A 311 30.83 1.24 -28.52
C ILE A 311 32.00 1.51 -27.59
N PHE A 312 33.23 1.14 -27.98
CA PHE A 312 34.42 1.35 -27.15
C PHE A 312 34.68 2.84 -26.91
N GLU A 313 34.53 3.66 -27.96
CA GLU A 313 34.66 5.11 -27.86
C GLU A 313 33.57 5.69 -26.90
N LYS A 314 32.31 5.29 -27.08
CA LYS A 314 31.22 5.74 -26.24
C LYS A 314 31.35 5.29 -24.79
N LEU A 315 31.81 4.05 -24.54
CA LEU A 315 32.03 3.49 -23.21
C LEU A 315 33.33 3.98 -22.56
N GLY A 316 34.22 4.60 -23.31
CA GLY A 316 35.53 5.04 -22.86
C GLY A 316 36.43 3.85 -22.47
N VAL A 317 36.37 2.73 -23.21
CA VAL A 317 37.16 1.51 -22.96
C VAL A 317 38.01 1.18 -24.16
N GLU A 318 39.21 0.67 -23.92
CA GLU A 318 40.17 0.36 -24.99
C GLU A 318 40.20 -1.13 -25.37
N THR A 319 39.61 -1.99 -24.51
CA THR A 319 39.70 -3.44 -24.70
C THR A 319 38.34 -4.12 -24.77
N ARG A 320 38.29 -5.22 -25.54
CA ARG A 320 37.11 -6.08 -25.61
C ARG A 320 36.67 -6.61 -24.25
N THR A 321 37.63 -7.00 -23.40
CA THR A 321 37.39 -7.54 -22.07
C THR A 321 36.78 -6.48 -21.14
N ALA A 322 37.27 -5.24 -21.22
CA ALA A 322 36.72 -4.12 -20.48
C ALA A 322 35.27 -3.81 -20.95
N ALA A 323 35.02 -3.81 -22.27
CA ALA A 323 33.69 -3.63 -22.80
C ALA A 323 32.71 -4.74 -22.38
N ALA A 324 33.15 -6.00 -22.33
CA ALA A 324 32.35 -7.12 -21.86
C ALA A 324 32.00 -7.02 -20.37
N ALA A 325 32.96 -6.60 -19.53
CA ALA A 325 32.72 -6.39 -18.10
C ALA A 325 31.69 -5.26 -17.84
N VAL A 326 31.83 -4.15 -18.56
CA VAL A 326 30.90 -3.01 -18.54
C VAL A 326 29.51 -3.44 -19.01
N ALA A 327 29.43 -4.22 -20.09
CA ALA A 327 28.16 -4.75 -20.60
C ALA A 327 27.44 -5.67 -19.60
N GLY A 328 28.18 -6.50 -18.86
CA GLY A 328 27.63 -7.35 -17.79
C GLY A 328 26.94 -6.53 -16.71
N GLN A 329 27.52 -5.40 -16.31
CA GLN A 329 26.94 -4.48 -15.32
C GLN A 329 25.69 -3.76 -15.86
N LEU A 330 25.70 -3.31 -17.12
CA LEU A 330 24.55 -2.63 -17.77
C LEU A 330 23.35 -3.55 -17.93
N LEU A 331 23.57 -4.82 -18.29
CA LEU A 331 22.50 -5.78 -18.54
C LEU A 331 21.89 -6.34 -17.25
N GLN A 332 22.64 -6.35 -16.13
CA GLN A 332 22.12 -6.72 -14.81
C GLN A 332 21.30 -5.58 -14.17
N ALA A 333 21.59 -4.32 -14.48
CA ALA A 333 20.84 -3.17 -14.00
C ALA A 333 19.51 -2.94 -14.77
N GLY A 334 19.34 -3.56 -15.93
CA GLY A 334 18.17 -3.40 -16.80
C GLY A 334 17.20 -4.61 -16.84
N SER A 335 17.37 -5.61 -15.96
CA SER A 335 16.37 -6.69 -15.83
C SER A 335 15.33 -6.29 -14.76
N PRO A 336 14.01 -6.34 -15.13
CA PRO A 336 12.91 -5.96 -14.25
C PRO A 336 12.77 -6.86 -13.03
#